data_d8cf502f0aa7b40017ef86185efa38cf
#
_entry.id   d8cf502f0aa7b40017ef86185efa38cf
#
_cell.length_a   1.000
_cell.length_b   1.000
_cell.length_c   1.000
_cell.angle_alpha   90.00
_cell.angle_beta   90.00
_cell.angle_gamma   90.00
#
_symmetry.space_group_name_H-M   'P 1'
#
loop_
_entity.id
_entity.type
_entity.pdbx_description
1 polymer ?
#
loop_
_entity_poly.entity_id
_entity_poly.type
_entity_poly.pdbx_seq_one_letter_code
_entity_poly.pdbx_strand_id
1 'polypeptide(L)'
;MGEREILLAANVLKNEKRSFILEKIFESKEMTWSQIVDKVEMQFNIRVNPNTISFHLRSLINMGLVSKSGDLYTIRDKNTVQEILNQVK
;
A
#
# COMPACT_ATOMS: atom_id res chain seq x y z
N MET A 1 -5.07 19.64 -1.87
CA MET A 1 -5.48 18.26 -2.20
C MET A 1 -6.95 18.25 -2.62
N GLY A 2 -7.27 17.58 -3.72
CA GLY A 2 -8.65 17.50 -4.20
C GLY A 2 -9.49 16.55 -3.37
N GLU A 3 -10.81 16.59 -3.60
CA GLU A 3 -11.75 15.73 -2.89
C GLU A 3 -11.44 14.24 -3.07
N ARG A 4 -11.08 13.84 -4.31
CA ARG A 4 -10.73 12.45 -4.59
C ARG A 4 -9.55 11.99 -3.74
N GLU A 5 -8.52 12.81 -3.67
CA GLU A 5 -7.31 12.49 -2.91
C GLU A 5 -7.59 12.43 -1.40
N ILE A 6 -8.49 13.27 -0.91
CA ILE A 6 -8.89 13.25 0.49
C ILE A 6 -9.58 11.92 0.81
N LEU A 7 -10.48 11.47 -0.06
CA LEU A 7 -11.19 10.21 0.13
C LEU A 7 -10.24 9.01 0.07
N LEU A 8 -9.28 9.04 -0.87
CA LEU A 8 -8.28 7.98 -0.97
C LEU A 8 -7.40 7.95 0.27
N ALA A 9 -6.96 9.12 0.74
CA ALA A 9 -6.13 9.21 1.94
C ALA A 9 -6.87 8.64 3.14
N ALA A 10 -8.13 9.01 3.33
CA ALA A 10 -8.94 8.49 4.44
C ALA A 10 -9.04 6.97 4.38
N ASN A 11 -9.24 6.40 3.19
CA ASN A 11 -9.35 4.96 3.02
C ASN A 11 -8.05 4.24 3.37
N VAL A 12 -6.92 4.79 2.92
CA VAL A 12 -5.59 4.21 3.20
C VAL A 12 -5.24 4.34 4.68
N LEU A 13 -5.42 5.55 5.23
CA LEU A 13 -4.92 5.87 6.57
C LEU A 13 -5.72 5.21 7.70
N LYS A 14 -6.97 4.83 7.45
CA LYS A 14 -7.77 4.16 8.48
C LYS A 14 -7.29 2.73 8.75
N ASN A 15 -6.44 2.18 7.90
CA ASN A 15 -5.92 0.83 8.06
C ASN A 15 -4.38 0.88 8.11
N GLU A 16 -3.85 0.58 9.28
CA GLU A 16 -2.40 0.67 9.54
C GLU A 16 -1.58 -0.23 8.62
N LYS A 17 -2.03 -1.47 8.41
CA LYS A 17 -1.31 -2.41 7.56
C LYS A 17 -1.35 -1.98 6.09
N ARG A 18 -2.50 -1.48 5.63
CA ARG A 18 -2.63 -0.99 4.25
C ARG A 18 -1.71 0.19 4.00
N SER A 19 -1.68 1.13 4.94
CA SER A 19 -0.82 2.29 4.90
C SER A 19 0.66 1.89 4.86
N PHE A 20 1.03 0.93 5.70
CA PHE A 20 2.39 0.41 5.76
C PHE A 20 2.80 -0.24 4.43
N ILE A 21 1.92 -1.05 3.85
CA ILE A 21 2.18 -1.71 2.57
C ILE A 21 2.45 -0.68 1.48
N LEU A 22 1.59 0.34 1.40
CA LEU A 22 1.75 1.39 0.40
C LEU A 22 3.09 2.11 0.56
N GLU A 23 3.45 2.44 1.81
CA GLU A 23 4.71 3.10 2.12
C GLU A 23 5.91 2.26 1.68
N LYS A 24 5.89 0.97 1.95
CA LYS A 24 7.01 0.09 1.61
C LYS A 24 7.18 -0.07 0.10
N ILE A 25 6.09 -0.20 -0.64
CA ILE A 25 6.17 -0.25 -2.09
C ILE A 25 6.73 1.06 -2.63
N PHE A 26 6.27 2.18 -2.07
CA PHE A 26 6.74 3.50 -2.47
C PHE A 26 8.25 3.66 -2.26
N GLU A 27 8.74 3.25 -1.09
CA GLU A 27 10.16 3.35 -0.74
C GLU A 27 11.04 2.44 -1.61
N SER A 28 10.56 1.23 -1.86
CA SER A 28 11.31 0.21 -2.61
C SER A 28 11.16 0.33 -4.11
N LYS A 29 10.18 1.11 -4.58
CA LYS A 29 9.78 1.29 -5.98
C LYS A 29 9.04 0.07 -6.52
N GLU A 30 9.45 -1.12 -6.20
CA GLU A 30 8.77 -2.36 -6.58
C GLU A 30 9.00 -3.43 -5.51
N MET A 31 8.01 -4.29 -5.31
CA MET A 31 8.11 -5.40 -4.35
C MET A 31 7.30 -6.58 -4.85
N THR A 32 7.79 -7.79 -4.56
CA THR A 32 7.01 -9.00 -4.79
C THR A 32 6.03 -9.20 -3.65
N TRP A 33 5.01 -10.04 -3.88
CA TRP A 33 4.04 -10.40 -2.85
C TRP A 33 4.73 -10.97 -1.60
N SER A 34 5.71 -11.87 -1.82
CA SER A 34 6.45 -12.48 -0.70
C SER A 34 7.21 -11.46 0.11
N GLN A 35 7.84 -10.49 -0.54
CA GLN A 35 8.56 -9.41 0.14
C GLN A 35 7.61 -8.57 0.98
N ILE A 36 6.42 -8.29 0.46
CA ILE A 36 5.41 -7.52 1.17
C ILE A 36 4.96 -8.27 2.42
N VAL A 37 4.67 -9.57 2.30
CA VAL A 37 4.27 -10.41 3.44
C VAL A 37 5.35 -10.38 4.51
N ASP A 38 6.60 -10.60 4.12
CA ASP A 38 7.71 -10.62 5.07
C ASP A 38 7.85 -9.29 5.81
N LYS A 39 7.72 -8.17 5.10
CA LYS A 39 7.83 -6.85 5.72
C LYS A 39 6.71 -6.61 6.72
N VAL A 40 5.48 -7.00 6.37
CA VAL A 40 4.34 -6.83 7.28
C VAL A 40 4.51 -7.69 8.52
N GLU A 41 4.91 -8.94 8.36
CA GLU A 41 5.10 -9.83 9.50
C GLU A 41 6.19 -9.33 10.44
N MET A 42 7.28 -8.80 9.88
CA MET A 42 8.36 -8.24 10.67
C MET A 42 7.95 -6.98 11.42
N GLN A 43 7.25 -6.08 10.72
CA GLN A 43 6.86 -4.79 11.30
C GLN A 43 5.87 -4.95 12.46
N PHE A 44 4.89 -5.84 12.29
CA PHE A 44 3.81 -5.99 13.27
C PHE A 44 4.03 -7.18 14.21
N ASN A 45 5.12 -7.92 13.99
CA ASN A 45 5.50 -9.09 14.80
C ASN A 45 4.34 -10.09 14.90
N ILE A 46 3.74 -10.39 13.76
CA ILE A 46 2.61 -11.31 13.65
C ILE A 46 2.77 -12.21 12.43
N ARG A 47 2.01 -13.29 12.44
CA ARG A 47 1.85 -14.10 11.24
C ARG A 47 0.60 -13.61 10.53
N VAL A 48 0.71 -13.18 9.27
CA VAL A 48 -0.43 -12.62 8.55
C VAL A 48 -1.13 -13.66 7.69
N ASN A 49 -2.45 -13.51 7.60
CA ASN A 49 -3.25 -14.30 6.69
C ASN A 49 -2.99 -13.81 5.26
N PRO A 50 -2.60 -14.71 4.33
CA PRO A 50 -2.36 -14.31 2.94
C PRO A 50 -3.54 -13.57 2.30
N ASN A 51 -4.77 -13.95 2.66
CA ASN A 51 -5.96 -13.29 2.11
C ASN A 51 -6.06 -11.84 2.55
N THR A 52 -5.59 -11.51 3.75
CA THR A 52 -5.58 -10.14 4.25
C THR A 52 -4.65 -9.28 3.42
N ILE A 53 -3.44 -9.78 3.13
CA ILE A 53 -2.48 -9.05 2.29
C ILE A 53 -3.04 -8.86 0.88
N SER A 54 -3.59 -9.92 0.30
CA SER A 54 -4.20 -9.84 -1.03
C SER A 54 -5.35 -8.84 -1.08
N PHE A 55 -6.15 -8.78 -0.02
CA PHE A 55 -7.24 -7.81 0.08
C PHE A 55 -6.71 -6.37 0.07
N HIS A 56 -5.68 -6.08 0.86
CA HIS A 56 -5.11 -4.74 0.90
C HIS A 56 -4.48 -4.36 -0.43
N LEU A 57 -3.76 -5.27 -1.07
CA LEU A 57 -3.14 -5.00 -2.37
C LEU A 57 -4.20 -4.76 -3.44
N ARG A 58 -5.27 -5.56 -3.44
CA ARG A 58 -6.38 -5.37 -4.38
C ARG A 58 -7.04 -4.01 -4.16
N SER A 59 -7.22 -3.61 -2.91
CA SER A 59 -7.79 -2.30 -2.59
C SER A 59 -6.93 -1.17 -3.13
N LEU A 60 -5.61 -1.27 -2.94
CA LEU A 60 -4.68 -0.26 -3.44
C LEU A 60 -4.67 -0.20 -4.97
N ILE A 61 -4.78 -1.34 -5.62
CA ILE A 61 -4.88 -1.40 -7.09
C ILE A 61 -6.18 -0.76 -7.56
N ASN A 62 -7.29 -1.08 -6.90
CA ASN A 62 -8.60 -0.52 -7.27
C ASN A 62 -8.65 0.99 -7.06
N MET A 63 -7.89 1.52 -6.11
CA MET A 63 -7.78 2.96 -5.89
C MET A 63 -6.88 3.65 -6.90
N GLY A 64 -6.19 2.89 -7.77
CA GLY A 64 -5.28 3.46 -8.75
C GLY A 64 -3.93 3.88 -8.18
N LEU A 65 -3.58 3.41 -7.01
CA LEU A 65 -2.32 3.78 -6.35
C LEU A 65 -1.20 2.79 -6.61
N VAL A 66 -1.53 1.54 -6.86
CA VAL A 66 -0.58 0.46 -7.08
C VAL A 66 -0.94 -0.27 -8.36
N SER A 67 0.07 -0.73 -9.08
CA SER A 67 -0.09 -1.59 -10.26
C SER A 67 0.60 -2.92 -10.01
N LYS A 68 0.07 -3.96 -10.63
CA LYS A 68 0.68 -5.28 -10.58
C LYS A 68 1.14 -5.66 -11.99
N SER A 69 2.40 -6.10 -12.11
CA SER A 69 2.96 -6.60 -13.37
C SER A 69 3.67 -7.91 -13.06
N GLY A 70 3.10 -9.04 -13.52
CA GLY A 70 3.59 -10.34 -13.12
C GLY A 70 3.43 -10.51 -11.62
N ASP A 71 4.52 -10.74 -10.89
CA ASP A 71 4.50 -10.86 -9.44
C ASP A 71 5.03 -9.60 -8.73
N LEU A 72 5.25 -8.51 -9.49
CA LEU A 72 5.74 -7.25 -8.93
C LEU A 72 4.62 -6.24 -8.73
N TYR A 73 4.65 -5.58 -7.58
CA TYR A 73 3.74 -4.49 -7.24
C TYR A 73 4.53 -3.20 -7.26
N THR A 74 4.02 -2.20 -7.98
CA THR A 74 4.71 -0.91 -8.18
C THR A 74 3.74 0.22 -7.91
N ILE A 75 4.28 1.43 -7.67
CA ILE A 75 3.45 2.62 -7.49
C ILE A 75 2.99 3.12 -8.86
N ARG A 76 1.70 3.38 -8.97
CA ARG A 76 1.10 3.86 -10.21
C ARG A 76 1.04 5.38 -10.30
N ASP A 77 0.55 6.02 -9.24
CA ASP A 77 0.37 7.47 -9.20
C ASP A 77 1.26 8.03 -8.10
N LYS A 78 2.50 8.29 -8.47
CA LYS A 78 3.54 8.68 -7.51
C LYS A 78 3.19 9.94 -6.74
N ASN A 79 2.64 10.94 -7.43
CA ASN A 79 2.32 12.22 -6.79
C ASN A 79 1.20 12.07 -5.77
N THR A 80 0.14 11.35 -6.13
CA THR A 80 -0.97 11.11 -5.21
C THR A 80 -0.53 10.28 -4.02
N VAL A 81 0.28 9.24 -4.25
CA VAL A 81 0.81 8.42 -3.15
C VAL A 81 1.67 9.25 -2.21
N GLN A 82 2.53 10.11 -2.77
CA GLN A 82 3.37 10.98 -1.96
C GLN A 82 2.51 11.90 -1.07
N GLU A 83 1.46 12.48 -1.61
CA GLU A 83 0.55 13.32 -0.84
C GLU A 83 -0.14 12.55 0.28
N ILE A 84 -0.61 11.33 -0.02
CA ILE A 84 -1.26 10.48 0.97
C ILE A 84 -0.28 10.14 2.10
N LEU A 85 0.92 9.73 1.75
CA LEU A 85 1.92 9.36 2.76
C LEU A 85 2.36 10.54 3.61
N ASN A 86 2.33 11.74 3.07
CA ASN A 86 2.62 12.94 3.85
C ASN A 86 1.59 13.19 4.95
N GLN A 87 0.38 12.65 4.81
CA GLN A 87 -0.65 12.77 5.84
C GLN A 87 -0.38 11.84 7.03
N VAL A 88 0.39 10.78 6.81
CA VAL A 88 0.68 9.77 7.85
C VAL A 88 1.68 10.31 8.87
N LYS A 89 2.50 11.24 8.45
CA LYS A 89 3.64 11.73 9.27
C LYS A 89 3.30 12.99 10.06
#